data_e4452a94c677823251f9d21da4b2d180
#
_entry.id   e4452a94c677823251f9d21da4b2d180
#
_cell.length_a   1.000
_cell.length_b   1.000
_cell.length_c   1.000
_cell.angle_alpha   90.00
_cell.angle_beta   90.00
_cell.angle_gamma   90.00
#
_symmetry.space_group_name_H-M   'P 1'
#
loop_
_entity.id
_entity.type
_entity.pdbx_description
1 polymer ?
#
loop_
_entity_poly.entity_id
_entity_poly.type
_entity_poly.pdbx_seq_one_letter_code
_entity_poly.pdbx_strand_id
1 'polypeptide(L)'
;YRIAVKREHHGAASGYLHARLQVGHQLDVAAPRGTFTLDRTRVPVLLISVGIGATPVLAMLHELAHEHSNREIWWLHGAHSGRDHSFAAETRTLLASLPNVRSHVCYSRPGGDDREGRDFDGVGRITASLLAELEPPRDAEAYLCGPIPFMEDISAGLAAIGLDAFRIHTEPFGPAPALTPGIAPTTERTPHAPAGTPGIGPTIQFARSNLAVAWNDDYASLLELAEACDVPVRWSCRTGVCHTCETSLIAGTVDYDPDPVEPPADGSALLCCSRPRDDLALDL
;
A
#
# COMPACT_ATOMS: atom_id res chain seq x y z
N TYR A 1 0.44 10.89 -16.84
CA TYR A 1 0.09 10.18 -15.61
C TYR A 1 -1.01 10.92 -14.86
N ARG A 2 -1.82 10.18 -14.11
CA ARG A 2 -2.79 10.72 -13.15
C ARG A 2 -2.48 10.11 -11.79
N ILE A 3 -2.40 10.94 -10.77
CA ILE A 3 -2.25 10.52 -9.38
C ILE A 3 -3.39 11.08 -8.54
N ALA A 4 -3.79 10.38 -7.50
CA ALA A 4 -4.68 10.86 -6.47
C ALA A 4 -3.93 10.89 -5.14
N VAL A 5 -4.03 12.00 -4.43
CA VAL A 5 -3.31 12.20 -3.18
C VAL A 5 -4.31 12.53 -2.08
N LYS A 6 -4.49 11.60 -1.16
CA LYS A 6 -5.24 11.86 0.07
C LYS A 6 -4.42 12.80 0.96
N ARG A 7 -5.07 13.86 1.47
CA ARG A 7 -4.43 14.78 2.42
C ARG A 7 -4.38 14.11 3.79
N GLU A 8 -3.18 13.77 4.25
CA GLU A 8 -2.96 13.28 5.61
C GLU A 8 -2.77 14.46 6.58
N HIS A 9 -3.26 14.30 7.81
CA HIS A 9 -3.32 15.39 8.80
C HIS A 9 -1.94 15.98 9.14
N HIS A 10 -0.91 15.14 9.17
CA HIS A 10 0.49 15.54 9.42
C HIS A 10 1.42 15.23 8.25
N GLY A 11 0.87 14.95 7.06
CA GLY A 11 1.65 14.57 5.88
C GLY A 11 2.34 15.78 5.23
N ALA A 12 3.66 15.86 5.29
CA ALA A 12 4.43 16.93 4.68
C ALA A 12 4.22 16.96 3.14
N ALA A 13 4.42 15.82 2.46
CA ALA A 13 4.27 15.73 1.00
C ALA A 13 2.82 15.96 0.55
N SER A 14 1.84 15.30 1.16
CA SER A 14 0.43 15.48 0.83
C SER A 14 -0.04 16.90 1.14
N GLY A 15 0.40 17.48 2.27
CA GLY A 15 0.13 18.86 2.61
C GLY A 15 0.69 19.85 1.58
N TYR A 16 1.94 19.66 1.13
CA TYR A 16 2.57 20.48 0.09
C TYR A 16 1.81 20.40 -1.24
N LEU A 17 1.52 19.18 -1.70
CA LEU A 17 0.80 18.97 -2.97
C LEU A 17 -0.57 19.64 -2.98
N HIS A 18 -1.32 19.55 -1.87
CA HIS A 18 -2.63 20.21 -1.76
C HIS A 18 -2.57 21.75 -1.62
N ALA A 19 -1.53 22.28 -0.96
CA ALA A 19 -1.47 23.70 -0.65
C ALA A 19 -0.67 24.54 -1.66
N ARG A 20 0.30 23.94 -2.36
CA ARG A 20 1.29 24.66 -3.15
C ARG A 20 1.28 24.32 -4.63
N LEU A 21 0.77 23.16 -5.03
CA LEU A 21 0.80 22.73 -6.41
C LEU A 21 -0.27 23.46 -7.22
N GLN A 22 0.11 23.99 -8.38
CA GLN A 22 -0.78 24.70 -9.32
C GLN A 22 -0.54 24.19 -10.74
N VAL A 23 -1.52 24.39 -11.62
CA VAL A 23 -1.37 24.07 -13.05
C VAL A 23 -0.17 24.84 -13.64
N GLY A 24 0.70 24.11 -14.32
CA GLY A 24 1.95 24.64 -14.89
C GLY A 24 3.19 24.39 -14.02
N HIS A 25 3.05 23.94 -12.78
CA HIS A 25 4.21 23.49 -12.01
C HIS A 25 4.76 22.18 -12.56
N GLN A 26 6.08 22.06 -12.57
CA GLN A 26 6.78 20.83 -12.95
C GLN A 26 7.07 20.01 -11.69
N LEU A 27 6.90 18.69 -11.82
CA LEU A 27 7.24 17.71 -10.79
C LEU A 27 8.16 16.66 -11.41
N ASP A 28 9.21 16.29 -10.71
CA ASP A 28 10.01 15.12 -11.04
C ASP A 28 9.25 13.89 -10.54
N VAL A 29 8.95 12.99 -11.47
CA VAL A 29 8.18 11.77 -11.20
C VAL A 29 8.99 10.57 -11.66
N ALA A 30 9.25 9.62 -10.76
CA ALA A 30 9.85 8.35 -11.15
C ALA A 30 8.91 7.55 -12.07
N ALA A 31 9.47 6.66 -12.87
CA ALA A 31 8.68 5.70 -13.63
C ALA A 31 7.82 4.85 -12.67
N PRO A 32 6.59 4.46 -13.07
CA PRO A 32 5.76 3.57 -12.27
C PRO A 32 6.49 2.26 -11.99
N ARG A 33 6.40 1.78 -10.75
CA ARG A 33 6.96 0.52 -10.29
C ARG A 33 5.90 -0.27 -9.55
N GLY A 34 6.10 -1.58 -9.43
CA GLY A 34 5.23 -2.47 -8.67
C GLY A 34 4.66 -3.61 -9.50
N THR A 35 4.12 -4.59 -8.80
CA THR A 35 3.53 -5.82 -9.36
C THR A 35 2.01 -5.87 -9.27
N PHE A 36 1.37 -4.88 -8.61
CA PHE A 36 -0.07 -4.82 -8.49
C PHE A 36 -0.70 -4.33 -9.80
N THR A 37 -0.69 -5.21 -10.79
CA THR A 37 -1.14 -4.96 -12.16
C THR A 37 -2.21 -5.95 -12.57
N LEU A 38 -3.14 -5.52 -13.43
CA LEU A 38 -4.20 -6.38 -13.94
C LEU A 38 -3.61 -7.53 -14.76
N ASP A 39 -3.97 -8.77 -14.40
CA ASP A 39 -3.61 -9.96 -15.17
C ASP A 39 -4.36 -9.99 -16.51
N ARG A 40 -3.67 -10.44 -17.55
CA ARG A 40 -4.20 -10.54 -18.92
C ARG A 40 -5.00 -11.81 -19.19
N THR A 41 -5.32 -12.59 -18.16
CA THR A 41 -6.22 -13.75 -18.27
C THR A 41 -7.62 -13.34 -18.67
N ARG A 42 -8.44 -14.32 -19.04
CA ARG A 42 -9.87 -14.07 -19.39
C ARG A 42 -10.84 -14.49 -18.27
N VAL A 43 -10.34 -14.85 -17.11
CA VAL A 43 -11.17 -15.23 -15.96
C VAL A 43 -11.89 -14.01 -15.39
N PRO A 44 -12.95 -14.19 -14.58
CA PRO A 44 -13.59 -13.10 -13.87
C PRO A 44 -12.62 -12.25 -13.05
N VAL A 45 -12.96 -11.00 -12.77
CA VAL A 45 -12.15 -10.05 -12.02
C VAL A 45 -12.95 -9.48 -10.86
N LEU A 46 -12.39 -9.53 -9.64
CA LEU A 46 -12.92 -8.86 -8.45
C LEU A 46 -12.05 -7.64 -8.15
N LEU A 47 -12.61 -6.45 -8.23
CA LEU A 47 -11.99 -5.17 -7.90
C LEU A 47 -12.57 -4.69 -6.56
N ILE A 48 -11.82 -4.89 -5.47
CA ILE A 48 -12.32 -4.69 -4.11
C ILE A 48 -11.50 -3.60 -3.41
N SER A 49 -12.17 -2.57 -2.88
CA SER A 49 -11.47 -1.44 -2.28
C SER A 49 -12.26 -0.73 -1.19
N VAL A 50 -11.56 0.03 -0.36
CA VAL A 50 -12.17 0.97 0.58
C VAL A 50 -11.47 2.33 0.53
N GLY A 51 -12.26 3.41 0.57
CA GLY A 51 -11.76 4.78 0.56
C GLY A 51 -10.86 5.08 -0.63
N ILE A 52 -9.65 5.63 -0.38
CA ILE A 52 -8.71 5.98 -1.44
C ILE A 52 -8.05 4.76 -2.10
N GLY A 53 -8.15 3.57 -1.52
CA GLY A 53 -7.78 2.31 -2.16
C GLY A 53 -8.53 2.03 -3.46
N ALA A 54 -9.55 2.82 -3.80
CA ALA A 54 -10.18 2.82 -5.11
C ALA A 54 -9.20 3.11 -6.26
N THR A 55 -8.12 3.85 -6.03
CA THR A 55 -7.26 4.36 -7.11
C THR A 55 -6.61 3.30 -7.99
N PRO A 56 -5.94 2.25 -7.48
CA PRO A 56 -5.34 1.23 -8.33
C PRO A 56 -6.40 0.34 -9.00
N VAL A 57 -7.45 -0.04 -8.30
CA VAL A 57 -8.52 -0.84 -8.91
C VAL A 57 -9.35 -0.05 -9.93
N LEU A 58 -9.44 1.27 -9.78
CA LEU A 58 -10.02 2.16 -10.79
C LEU A 58 -9.15 2.22 -12.05
N ALA A 59 -7.81 2.22 -11.90
CA ALA A 59 -6.91 2.13 -13.05
C ALA A 59 -7.12 0.81 -13.82
N MET A 60 -7.31 -0.31 -13.12
CA MET A 60 -7.65 -1.60 -13.73
C MET A 60 -9.03 -1.56 -14.43
N LEU A 61 -10.01 -0.90 -13.82
CA LEU A 61 -11.34 -0.72 -14.43
C LEU A 61 -11.26 0.14 -15.70
N HIS A 62 -10.41 1.16 -15.74
CA HIS A 62 -10.14 1.93 -16.97
C HIS A 62 -9.56 1.06 -18.08
N GLU A 63 -8.61 0.19 -17.77
CA GLU A 63 -8.03 -0.74 -18.74
C GLU A 63 -9.08 -1.70 -19.29
N LEU A 64 -9.88 -2.32 -18.41
CA LEU A 64 -10.97 -3.21 -18.80
C LEU A 64 -12.00 -2.49 -19.70
N ALA A 65 -12.32 -1.24 -19.40
CA ALA A 65 -13.23 -0.44 -20.23
C ALA A 65 -12.60 -0.05 -21.57
N HIS A 66 -11.31 0.30 -21.59
CA HIS A 66 -10.56 0.63 -22.80
C HIS A 66 -10.46 -0.56 -23.76
N GLU A 67 -10.23 -1.75 -23.23
CA GLU A 67 -10.18 -3.00 -24.00
C GLU A 67 -11.56 -3.52 -24.38
N HIS A 68 -12.66 -2.88 -23.99
CA HIS A 68 -14.03 -3.39 -24.14
C HIS A 68 -14.15 -4.83 -23.65
N SER A 69 -13.64 -5.10 -22.46
CA SER A 69 -13.52 -6.44 -21.88
C SER A 69 -14.88 -7.13 -21.76
N ASN A 70 -14.92 -8.41 -22.17
CA ASN A 70 -16.08 -9.28 -21.94
C ASN A 70 -15.98 -10.12 -20.67
N ARG A 71 -14.95 -9.89 -19.83
CA ARG A 71 -14.80 -10.58 -18.54
C ARG A 71 -15.98 -10.24 -17.63
N GLU A 72 -16.34 -11.14 -16.75
CA GLU A 72 -17.23 -10.82 -15.63
C GLU A 72 -16.44 -9.96 -14.63
N ILE A 73 -16.91 -8.75 -14.34
CA ILE A 73 -16.25 -7.76 -13.52
C ILE A 73 -17.10 -7.46 -12.31
N TRP A 74 -16.50 -7.61 -11.13
CA TRP A 74 -17.11 -7.29 -9.86
C TRP A 74 -16.43 -6.07 -9.26
N TRP A 75 -17.22 -5.02 -9.02
CA TRP A 75 -16.76 -3.81 -8.34
C TRP A 75 -17.35 -3.77 -6.94
N LEU A 76 -16.50 -3.95 -5.92
CA LEU A 76 -16.90 -3.85 -4.52
C LEU A 76 -16.18 -2.69 -3.86
N HIS A 77 -16.92 -1.68 -3.41
CA HIS A 77 -16.30 -0.48 -2.83
C HIS A 77 -16.97 -0.07 -1.52
N GLY A 78 -16.14 0.22 -0.50
CA GLY A 78 -16.57 0.75 0.79
C GLY A 78 -16.15 2.20 0.99
N ALA A 79 -17.06 3.04 1.45
CA ALA A 79 -16.79 4.40 1.88
C ALA A 79 -17.49 4.71 3.22
N HIS A 80 -17.19 5.87 3.81
CA HIS A 80 -17.97 6.30 4.97
C HIS A 80 -19.34 6.81 4.56
N SER A 81 -19.40 7.64 3.54
CA SER A 81 -20.60 8.27 3.01
C SER A 81 -20.38 8.66 1.54
N GLY A 82 -21.38 9.20 0.87
CA GLY A 82 -21.25 9.72 -0.50
C GLY A 82 -20.22 10.84 -0.63
N ARG A 83 -19.96 11.61 0.43
CA ARG A 83 -18.91 12.64 0.46
C ARG A 83 -17.50 12.06 0.43
N ASP A 84 -17.35 10.84 0.95
CA ASP A 84 -16.08 10.12 1.02
C ASP A 84 -15.90 9.13 -0.13
N HIS A 85 -16.95 8.93 -0.97
CA HIS A 85 -16.92 8.04 -2.12
C HIS A 85 -16.23 8.71 -3.30
N SER A 86 -14.89 8.66 -3.29
CA SER A 86 -14.05 9.19 -4.36
C SER A 86 -14.36 8.47 -5.70
N PHE A 87 -14.40 9.25 -6.79
CA PHE A 87 -14.58 8.73 -8.16
C PHE A 87 -15.93 8.06 -8.46
N ALA A 88 -16.95 8.21 -7.61
CA ALA A 88 -18.24 7.54 -7.76
C ALA A 88 -18.90 7.72 -9.16
N ALA A 89 -18.90 8.94 -9.68
CA ALA A 89 -19.47 9.23 -11.00
C ALA A 89 -18.66 8.60 -12.14
N GLU A 90 -17.34 8.68 -12.06
CA GLU A 90 -16.42 8.10 -13.03
C GLU A 90 -16.54 6.57 -13.07
N THR A 91 -16.51 5.94 -11.89
CA THR A 91 -16.72 4.50 -11.75
C THR A 91 -18.03 4.03 -12.37
N ARG A 92 -19.15 4.71 -12.06
CA ARG A 92 -20.46 4.37 -12.66
C ARG A 92 -20.43 4.45 -14.18
N THR A 93 -19.79 5.47 -14.74
CA THR A 93 -19.66 5.64 -16.20
C THR A 93 -18.87 4.49 -16.82
N LEU A 94 -17.77 4.08 -16.23
CA LEU A 94 -16.95 2.97 -16.71
C LEU A 94 -17.69 1.64 -16.61
N LEU A 95 -18.33 1.36 -15.47
CA LEU A 95 -19.11 0.14 -15.28
C LEU A 95 -20.26 0.04 -16.28
N ALA A 96 -20.95 1.16 -16.56
CA ALA A 96 -22.05 1.21 -17.54
C ALA A 96 -21.59 0.96 -18.99
N SER A 97 -20.30 1.11 -19.29
CA SER A 97 -19.73 0.82 -20.62
C SER A 97 -19.34 -0.64 -20.84
N LEU A 98 -19.42 -1.46 -19.81
CA LEU A 98 -18.98 -2.86 -19.80
C LEU A 98 -20.19 -3.81 -19.78
N PRO A 99 -20.14 -4.94 -20.53
CA PRO A 99 -21.32 -5.79 -20.70
C PRO A 99 -21.65 -6.69 -19.51
N ASN A 100 -20.63 -7.13 -18.75
CA ASN A 100 -20.76 -8.16 -17.71
C ASN A 100 -20.27 -7.62 -16.38
N VAL A 101 -21.08 -6.78 -15.72
CA VAL A 101 -20.67 -6.09 -14.49
C VAL A 101 -21.62 -6.40 -13.34
N ARG A 102 -21.05 -6.61 -12.17
CA ARG A 102 -21.73 -6.57 -10.87
C ARG A 102 -21.07 -5.52 -9.99
N SER A 103 -21.88 -4.69 -9.34
CA SER A 103 -21.39 -3.64 -8.45
C SER A 103 -22.08 -3.73 -7.10
N HIS A 104 -21.32 -3.56 -6.01
CA HIS A 104 -21.87 -3.42 -4.68
C HIS A 104 -21.08 -2.40 -3.89
N VAL A 105 -21.74 -1.33 -3.48
CA VAL A 105 -21.16 -0.22 -2.75
C VAL A 105 -21.71 -0.18 -1.33
N CYS A 106 -20.84 -0.15 -0.33
CA CYS A 106 -21.22 -0.06 1.08
C CYS A 106 -20.88 1.31 1.66
N TYR A 107 -21.84 1.93 2.37
CA TYR A 107 -21.57 3.10 3.19
C TYR A 107 -21.66 2.76 4.67
N SER A 108 -20.58 2.96 5.42
CA SER A 108 -20.56 2.65 6.85
C SER A 108 -21.29 3.69 7.71
N ARG A 109 -21.44 4.90 7.20
CA ARG A 109 -22.15 6.03 7.84
C ARG A 109 -22.75 6.94 6.77
N PRO A 110 -23.82 6.49 6.09
CA PRO A 110 -24.47 7.30 5.06
C PRO A 110 -24.97 8.63 5.62
N GLY A 111 -24.79 9.69 4.84
CA GLY A 111 -25.28 11.02 5.17
C GLY A 111 -26.77 11.19 4.82
N GLY A 112 -27.38 12.30 5.25
CA GLY A 112 -28.81 12.54 5.03
C GLY A 112 -29.21 12.69 3.55
N ASP A 113 -28.25 13.00 2.68
CA ASP A 113 -28.46 13.14 1.22
C ASP A 113 -28.20 11.85 0.44
N ASP A 114 -27.56 10.85 1.08
CA ASP A 114 -27.25 9.57 0.45
C ASP A 114 -28.53 8.73 0.30
N ARG A 115 -28.68 8.04 -0.81
CA ARG A 115 -29.83 7.22 -1.14
C ARG A 115 -29.41 5.79 -1.41
N GLU A 116 -29.91 4.86 -0.60
CA GLU A 116 -29.78 3.43 -0.83
C GLU A 116 -30.44 3.03 -2.17
N GLY A 117 -29.81 2.11 -2.89
CA GLY A 117 -30.23 1.69 -4.23
C GLY A 117 -29.85 2.67 -5.36
N ARG A 118 -29.32 3.87 -5.03
CA ARG A 118 -28.81 4.84 -6.00
C ARG A 118 -27.34 5.18 -5.81
N ASP A 119 -26.96 5.51 -4.59
CA ASP A 119 -25.59 5.98 -4.25
C ASP A 119 -24.77 4.85 -3.62
N PHE A 120 -25.42 3.95 -2.91
CA PHE A 120 -24.86 2.75 -2.29
C PHE A 120 -25.92 1.63 -2.21
N ASP A 121 -25.46 0.39 -2.01
CA ASP A 121 -26.29 -0.81 -2.03
C ASP A 121 -26.54 -1.38 -0.61
N GLY A 122 -25.63 -1.08 0.34
CA GLY A 122 -25.78 -1.58 1.71
C GLY A 122 -25.14 -0.68 2.76
N VAL A 123 -25.74 -0.66 3.94
CA VAL A 123 -25.19 0.04 5.10
C VAL A 123 -24.22 -0.86 5.84
N GLY A 124 -23.01 -0.35 6.08
CA GLY A 124 -21.97 -1.08 6.80
C GLY A 124 -20.64 -1.10 6.08
N ARG A 125 -19.83 -2.09 6.39
CA ARG A 125 -18.54 -2.35 5.75
C ARG A 125 -18.63 -3.57 4.85
N ILE A 126 -17.75 -3.65 3.86
CA ILE A 126 -17.53 -4.91 3.16
C ILE A 126 -16.90 -5.89 4.15
N THR A 127 -17.48 -7.07 4.28
CA THR A 127 -17.06 -8.13 5.21
C THR A 127 -17.01 -9.48 4.51
N ALA A 128 -16.35 -10.46 5.12
CA ALA A 128 -16.34 -11.85 4.66
C ALA A 128 -17.78 -12.42 4.53
N SER A 129 -18.70 -12.05 5.45
CA SER A 129 -20.10 -12.48 5.39
C SER A 129 -20.80 -11.94 4.14
N LEU A 130 -20.60 -10.66 3.82
CA LEU A 130 -21.15 -10.06 2.59
C LEU A 130 -20.62 -10.75 1.34
N LEU A 131 -19.32 -11.10 1.31
CA LEU A 131 -18.75 -11.85 0.18
C LEU A 131 -19.41 -13.23 0.01
N ALA A 132 -19.67 -13.92 1.12
CA ALA A 132 -20.38 -15.20 1.09
C ALA A 132 -21.82 -15.06 0.58
N GLU A 133 -22.52 -13.95 0.91
CA GLU A 133 -23.88 -13.66 0.42
C GLU A 133 -23.91 -13.26 -1.06
N LEU A 134 -22.88 -12.54 -1.53
CA LEU A 134 -22.79 -12.10 -2.93
C LEU A 134 -22.37 -13.22 -3.89
N GLU A 135 -21.75 -14.28 -3.38
CA GLU A 135 -21.30 -15.46 -4.13
C GLU A 135 -20.44 -15.12 -5.37
N PRO A 136 -19.30 -14.39 -5.21
CA PRO A 136 -18.45 -14.08 -6.35
C PRO A 136 -17.82 -15.33 -6.97
N PRO A 137 -17.41 -15.28 -8.25
CA PRO A 137 -16.79 -16.40 -8.94
C PRO A 137 -15.51 -16.87 -8.22
N ARG A 138 -15.38 -18.18 -8.01
CA ARG A 138 -14.26 -18.77 -7.29
C ARG A 138 -12.99 -18.95 -8.13
N ASP A 139 -13.10 -18.77 -9.43
CA ASP A 139 -12.01 -18.81 -10.41
C ASP A 139 -11.54 -17.39 -10.83
N ALA A 140 -11.98 -16.36 -10.13
CA ALA A 140 -11.63 -14.97 -10.41
C ALA A 140 -10.19 -14.62 -9.99
N GLU A 141 -9.64 -13.55 -10.60
CA GLU A 141 -8.51 -12.81 -10.06
C GLU A 141 -9.04 -11.66 -9.19
N ALA A 142 -8.67 -11.62 -7.91
CA ALA A 142 -9.12 -10.64 -6.95
C ALA A 142 -8.03 -9.60 -6.65
N TYR A 143 -8.36 -8.32 -6.80
CA TYR A 143 -7.46 -7.20 -6.52
C TYR A 143 -8.03 -6.37 -5.37
N LEU A 144 -7.30 -6.37 -4.25
CA LEU A 144 -7.72 -5.74 -3.00
C LEU A 144 -6.81 -4.55 -2.69
N CYS A 145 -7.40 -3.39 -2.43
CA CYS A 145 -6.65 -2.24 -1.95
C CYS A 145 -7.39 -1.48 -0.84
N GLY A 146 -6.69 -1.27 0.26
CA GLY A 146 -7.22 -0.62 1.45
C GLY A 146 -6.32 -0.78 2.66
N PRO A 147 -6.80 -0.50 3.88
CA PRO A 147 -6.06 -0.75 5.11
C PRO A 147 -5.75 -2.24 5.31
N ILE A 148 -4.60 -2.55 5.91
CA ILE A 148 -4.13 -3.92 6.13
C ILE A 148 -5.20 -4.82 6.78
N PRO A 149 -5.85 -4.43 7.91
CA PRO A 149 -6.86 -5.31 8.52
C PRO A 149 -8.06 -5.61 7.61
N PHE A 150 -8.44 -4.67 6.73
CA PHE A 150 -9.49 -4.90 5.74
C PHE A 150 -9.05 -5.94 4.70
N MET A 151 -7.83 -5.83 4.18
CA MET A 151 -7.32 -6.76 3.17
C MET A 151 -7.16 -8.17 3.73
N GLU A 152 -6.66 -8.30 4.98
CA GLU A 152 -6.55 -9.58 5.69
C GLU A 152 -7.92 -10.26 5.85
N ASP A 153 -8.92 -9.53 6.33
CA ASP A 153 -10.27 -10.03 6.55
C ASP A 153 -10.94 -10.47 5.24
N ILE A 154 -10.83 -9.65 4.19
CA ILE A 154 -11.38 -9.96 2.87
C ILE A 154 -10.64 -11.11 2.19
N SER A 155 -9.31 -11.16 2.28
CA SER A 155 -8.52 -12.28 1.74
C SER A 155 -8.88 -13.61 2.39
N ALA A 156 -9.02 -13.62 3.72
CA ALA A 156 -9.48 -14.79 4.46
C ALA A 156 -10.91 -15.20 4.04
N GLY A 157 -11.80 -14.20 3.86
CA GLY A 157 -13.16 -14.43 3.40
C GLY A 157 -13.23 -15.02 2.00
N LEU A 158 -12.45 -14.51 1.05
CA LEU A 158 -12.35 -15.03 -0.32
C LEU A 158 -11.81 -16.47 -0.33
N ALA A 159 -10.77 -16.75 0.45
CA ALA A 159 -10.22 -18.10 0.59
C ALA A 159 -11.26 -19.06 1.20
N ALA A 160 -12.02 -18.62 2.20
CA ALA A 160 -13.06 -19.43 2.84
C ALA A 160 -14.19 -19.83 1.89
N ILE A 161 -14.55 -18.97 0.91
CA ILE A 161 -15.54 -19.30 -0.12
C ILE A 161 -14.94 -20.09 -1.30
N GLY A 162 -13.63 -20.40 -1.27
CA GLY A 162 -12.95 -21.29 -2.20
C GLY A 162 -12.16 -20.61 -3.32
N LEU A 163 -11.86 -19.31 -3.22
CA LEU A 163 -10.92 -18.65 -4.12
C LEU A 163 -9.48 -19.07 -3.76
N ASP A 164 -8.68 -19.41 -4.77
CA ASP A 164 -7.27 -19.75 -4.56
C ASP A 164 -6.50 -18.53 -4.05
N ALA A 165 -5.70 -18.72 -2.99
CA ALA A 165 -4.91 -17.65 -2.39
C ALA A 165 -3.91 -17.00 -3.38
N PHE A 166 -3.38 -17.75 -4.36
CA PHE A 166 -2.50 -17.23 -5.41
C PHE A 166 -3.21 -16.27 -6.39
N ARG A 167 -4.55 -16.24 -6.37
CA ARG A 167 -5.37 -15.33 -7.17
C ARG A 167 -5.82 -14.09 -6.39
N ILE A 168 -5.36 -13.93 -5.16
CA ILE A 168 -5.69 -12.79 -4.31
C ILE A 168 -4.48 -11.86 -4.27
N HIS A 169 -4.59 -10.74 -4.97
CA HIS A 169 -3.56 -9.70 -5.06
C HIS A 169 -3.91 -8.55 -4.13
N THR A 170 -2.95 -8.10 -3.33
CA THR A 170 -3.18 -7.02 -2.36
C THR A 170 -2.17 -5.88 -2.56
N GLU A 171 -2.65 -4.64 -2.42
CA GLU A 171 -1.80 -3.44 -2.40
C GLU A 171 -2.11 -2.64 -1.15
N PRO A 172 -1.23 -2.65 -0.13
CA PRO A 172 -1.46 -1.93 1.11
C PRO A 172 -1.36 -0.41 0.88
N PHE A 173 -2.40 0.31 1.27
CA PHE A 173 -2.41 1.77 1.29
C PHE A 173 -2.24 2.29 2.71
N GLY A 174 -1.19 2.98 2.92
CA GLY A 174 -0.78 3.57 4.18
C GLY A 174 0.64 3.12 4.54
N PRO A 175 1.34 3.88 5.36
CA PRO A 175 2.59 3.41 5.92
C PRO A 175 2.28 2.16 6.76
N ALA A 176 3.11 1.12 6.63
CA ALA A 176 3.23 0.16 7.72
C ALA A 176 3.45 0.95 9.03
N PRO A 177 2.99 0.45 10.19
CA PRO A 177 3.18 1.16 11.44
C PRO A 177 4.63 1.64 11.55
N ALA A 178 4.84 2.95 11.53
CA ALA A 178 6.17 3.53 11.67
C ALA A 178 6.41 3.82 13.13
N LEU A 179 7.61 3.56 13.62
CA LEU A 179 8.02 3.98 14.97
C LEU A 179 8.05 5.51 15.07
N THR A 180 8.32 6.18 13.95
CA THR A 180 8.25 7.64 13.85
C THR A 180 7.32 8.06 12.71
N PRO A 181 6.43 9.04 12.90
CA PRO A 181 5.51 9.48 11.85
C PRO A 181 6.25 10.32 10.79
N GLY A 182 6.25 9.83 9.55
CA GLY A 182 6.66 10.60 8.37
C GLY A 182 8.16 10.84 8.24
N ILE A 183 8.52 11.70 7.29
CA ILE A 183 9.88 12.27 7.26
C ILE A 183 10.00 13.06 8.56
N ALA A 184 10.74 12.51 9.53
CA ALA A 184 11.02 13.25 10.74
C ALA A 184 11.54 14.62 10.33
N PRO A 185 10.93 15.74 10.77
CA PRO A 185 11.64 17.00 10.68
C PRO A 185 12.99 16.71 11.29
N THR A 186 14.05 17.24 10.74
CA THR A 186 15.40 17.29 11.31
C THR A 186 15.35 18.07 12.63
N THR A 187 14.57 17.58 13.58
CA THR A 187 14.75 17.89 14.98
C THR A 187 15.97 17.08 15.38
N GLU A 188 17.01 17.81 15.69
CA GLU A 188 18.32 17.44 16.14
C GLU A 188 18.31 16.42 17.30
N ARG A 189 17.74 15.23 17.04
CA ARG A 189 17.96 14.12 17.94
C ARG A 189 19.26 13.48 17.54
N THR A 190 20.16 13.43 18.47
CA THR A 190 21.44 12.75 18.28
C THR A 190 21.16 11.25 18.16
N PRO A 191 21.67 10.56 17.13
CA PRO A 191 21.58 9.12 17.03
C PRO A 191 22.05 8.43 18.30
N HIS A 192 21.31 7.44 18.77
CA HIS A 192 21.55 6.74 20.03
C HIS A 192 21.21 5.26 19.92
N ALA A 193 21.71 4.45 20.86
CA ALA A 193 21.28 3.06 20.95
C ALA A 193 19.76 2.99 21.26
N PRO A 194 19.02 2.01 20.71
CA PRO A 194 17.60 1.89 20.95
C PRO A 194 17.31 1.61 22.41
N ALA A 195 16.14 2.06 22.88
CA ALA A 195 15.69 1.78 24.24
C ALA A 195 15.37 0.29 24.42
N GLY A 196 15.62 -0.25 25.57
CA GLY A 196 15.29 -1.64 25.93
C GLY A 196 16.50 -2.55 26.06
N THR A 197 16.26 -3.86 25.93
CA THR A 197 17.32 -4.86 26.01
C THR A 197 18.16 -4.83 24.73
N PRO A 198 19.50 -4.74 24.84
CA PRO A 198 20.35 -4.84 23.66
C PRO A 198 20.11 -6.14 22.89
N GLY A 199 20.15 -6.07 21.56
CA GLY A 199 20.10 -7.26 20.70
C GLY A 199 21.33 -8.18 20.93
N ILE A 200 21.21 -9.40 20.46
CA ILE A 200 22.28 -10.40 20.50
C ILE A 200 22.71 -10.85 19.09
N GLY A 201 22.11 -10.27 18.07
CA GLY A 201 22.39 -10.54 16.67
C GLY A 201 23.62 -9.80 16.14
N PRO A 202 23.79 -9.77 14.79
CA PRO A 202 24.90 -9.08 14.14
C PRO A 202 25.01 -7.61 14.54
N THR A 203 26.23 -7.07 14.48
CA THR A 203 26.46 -5.64 14.73
C THR A 203 26.09 -4.81 13.51
N ILE A 204 25.25 -3.81 13.70
CA ILE A 204 24.85 -2.85 12.67
C ILE A 204 25.56 -1.52 12.94
N GLN A 205 26.44 -1.12 12.03
CA GLN A 205 27.14 0.15 12.10
C GLN A 205 26.49 1.18 11.15
N PHE A 206 26.03 2.28 11.71
CA PHE A 206 25.60 3.47 10.99
C PHE A 206 26.80 4.44 10.90
N ALA A 207 27.54 4.38 9.79
CA ALA A 207 28.86 4.98 9.66
C ALA A 207 28.85 6.51 9.81
N ARG A 208 27.91 7.20 9.16
CA ARG A 208 27.78 8.68 9.25
C ARG A 208 27.30 9.13 10.62
N SER A 209 26.48 8.32 11.26
CA SER A 209 25.94 8.58 12.60
C SER A 209 26.92 8.20 13.71
N ASN A 210 28.04 7.58 13.37
CA ASN A 210 29.02 7.03 14.29
C ASN A 210 28.39 6.19 15.41
N LEU A 211 27.42 5.38 15.07
CA LEU A 211 26.67 4.53 15.99
C LEU A 211 26.77 3.06 15.57
N ALA A 212 27.06 2.18 16.54
CA ALA A 212 27.02 0.74 16.34
C ALA A 212 26.10 0.10 17.38
N VAL A 213 25.19 -0.74 16.93
CA VAL A 213 24.19 -1.42 17.76
C VAL A 213 24.05 -2.88 17.34
N ALA A 214 23.76 -3.77 18.28
CA ALA A 214 23.48 -5.16 17.97
C ALA A 214 22.02 -5.30 17.46
N TRP A 215 21.83 -6.12 16.43
CA TRP A 215 20.52 -6.44 15.89
C TRP A 215 19.66 -7.14 16.94
N ASN A 216 18.38 -6.78 16.97
CA ASN A 216 17.34 -7.46 17.74
C ASN A 216 16.22 -7.88 16.80
N ASP A 217 15.79 -9.14 16.86
CA ASP A 217 14.74 -9.72 16.03
C ASP A 217 13.35 -9.15 16.33
N ASP A 218 13.20 -8.31 17.34
CA ASP A 218 11.99 -7.52 17.59
C ASP A 218 11.75 -6.49 16.47
N TYR A 219 12.79 -6.10 15.71
CA TYR A 219 12.66 -5.22 14.55
C TYR A 219 12.35 -6.03 13.29
N ALA A 220 11.32 -5.62 12.55
CA ALA A 220 10.98 -6.26 11.31
C ALA A 220 12.00 -5.96 10.18
N SER A 221 12.70 -4.83 10.24
CA SER A 221 13.64 -4.40 9.19
C SER A 221 14.75 -3.48 9.72
N LEU A 222 15.82 -3.34 8.93
CA LEU A 222 16.91 -2.36 9.21
C LEU A 222 16.39 -0.92 9.27
N LEU A 223 15.30 -0.60 8.55
CA LEU A 223 14.65 0.69 8.66
C LEU A 223 14.09 0.94 10.07
N GLU A 224 13.41 -0.04 10.66
CA GLU A 224 12.86 0.07 12.01
C GLU A 224 13.96 0.25 13.07
N LEU A 225 15.06 -0.47 12.91
CA LEU A 225 16.22 -0.27 13.79
C LEU A 225 16.79 1.15 13.66
N ALA A 226 16.96 1.66 12.42
CA ALA A 226 17.44 3.02 12.19
C ALA A 226 16.50 4.08 12.80
N GLU A 227 15.18 3.89 12.69
CA GLU A 227 14.18 4.77 13.32
C GLU A 227 14.25 4.71 14.85
N ALA A 228 14.40 3.52 15.43
CA ALA A 228 14.54 3.34 16.88
C ALA A 228 15.81 3.98 17.46
N CYS A 229 16.81 4.16 16.60
CA CYS A 229 18.08 4.81 16.93
C CYS A 229 18.11 6.31 16.63
N ASP A 230 17.01 6.91 16.16
CA ASP A 230 16.97 8.28 15.63
C ASP A 230 18.03 8.55 14.53
N VAL A 231 18.44 7.51 13.79
CA VAL A 231 19.38 7.63 12.66
C VAL A 231 18.62 8.24 11.47
N PRO A 232 19.12 9.34 10.85
CA PRO A 232 18.47 9.96 9.70
C PRO A 232 18.41 9.00 8.50
N VAL A 233 17.23 8.59 8.10
CA VAL A 233 16.99 7.70 6.95
C VAL A 233 15.80 8.18 6.15
N ARG A 234 15.88 8.03 4.82
CA ARG A 234 14.76 8.30 3.93
C ARG A 234 13.93 7.04 3.75
N TRP A 235 12.63 7.17 3.73
CA TRP A 235 11.74 6.07 3.42
C TRP A 235 10.39 6.56 2.88
N SER A 236 9.64 5.66 2.24
CA SER A 236 8.30 5.96 1.73
C SER A 236 7.38 4.74 1.81
N CYS A 237 7.45 3.77 0.88
CA CYS A 237 6.50 2.66 0.79
C CYS A 237 6.62 1.64 1.93
N ARG A 238 7.80 1.41 2.48
CA ARG A 238 8.14 0.39 3.50
C ARG A 238 7.90 -1.07 3.05
N THR A 239 7.85 -1.31 1.73
CA THR A 239 7.50 -2.62 1.14
C THR A 239 8.46 -3.06 0.04
N GLY A 240 9.66 -2.47 -0.05
CA GLY A 240 10.66 -2.87 -1.05
C GLY A 240 10.35 -2.46 -2.50
N VAL A 241 9.47 -1.46 -2.71
CA VAL A 241 9.01 -1.08 -4.06
C VAL A 241 9.62 0.23 -4.55
N CYS A 242 9.64 1.29 -3.71
CA CYS A 242 9.90 2.66 -4.19
C CYS A 242 11.37 3.07 -4.18
N HIS A 243 12.26 2.28 -3.63
CA HIS A 243 13.70 2.55 -3.48
C HIS A 243 14.06 3.82 -2.70
N THR A 244 13.13 4.48 -2.04
CA THR A 244 13.41 5.70 -1.26
C THR A 244 14.35 5.43 -0.07
N CYS A 245 14.33 4.20 0.48
CA CYS A 245 15.18 3.75 1.59
C CYS A 245 16.46 3.06 1.11
N GLU A 246 16.79 3.12 -0.17
CA GLU A 246 18.01 2.54 -0.72
C GLU A 246 19.23 3.23 -0.11
N THR A 247 20.11 2.44 0.46
CA THR A 247 21.28 2.90 1.20
C THR A 247 22.50 2.04 0.84
N SER A 248 23.64 2.67 0.66
CA SER A 248 24.88 1.95 0.34
C SER A 248 25.33 1.07 1.50
N LEU A 249 25.68 -0.17 1.17
CA LEU A 249 26.34 -1.12 2.05
C LEU A 249 27.85 -0.90 1.97
N ILE A 250 28.46 -0.48 3.08
CA ILE A 250 29.92 -0.36 3.18
C ILE A 250 30.53 -1.74 3.40
N ALA A 251 29.85 -2.58 4.20
CA ALA A 251 30.25 -3.97 4.45
C ALA A 251 29.07 -4.81 4.88
N GLY A 252 29.16 -6.13 4.71
CA GLY A 252 28.17 -7.10 5.11
C GLY A 252 27.14 -7.43 4.05
N THR A 253 26.16 -8.28 4.41
CA THR A 253 25.11 -8.74 3.52
C THR A 253 23.75 -8.72 4.24
N VAL A 254 22.68 -8.66 3.44
CA VAL A 254 21.31 -8.64 3.95
C VAL A 254 20.47 -9.76 3.33
N ASP A 255 19.46 -10.19 4.07
CA ASP A 255 18.36 -10.98 3.57
C ASP A 255 17.13 -10.07 3.38
N TYR A 256 16.27 -10.38 2.41
CA TYR A 256 15.05 -9.63 2.15
C TYR A 256 13.80 -10.40 2.60
N ASP A 257 12.87 -9.70 3.26
CA ASP A 257 11.55 -10.19 3.64
C ASP A 257 10.58 -9.00 3.76
N PRO A 258 9.67 -8.80 2.78
CA PRO A 258 9.56 -9.51 1.50
C PRO A 258 10.70 -9.19 0.53
N ASP A 259 10.89 -10.05 -0.48
CA ASP A 259 11.81 -9.74 -1.58
C ASP A 259 11.39 -8.42 -2.26
N PRO A 260 12.35 -7.53 -2.58
CA PRO A 260 12.03 -6.30 -3.29
C PRO A 260 11.55 -6.59 -4.72
N VAL A 261 10.63 -5.75 -5.21
CA VAL A 261 10.10 -5.87 -6.60
C VAL A 261 11.20 -5.73 -7.65
N GLU A 262 12.12 -4.79 -7.42
CA GLU A 262 13.35 -4.64 -8.20
C GLU A 262 14.52 -4.68 -7.22
N PRO A 263 15.63 -5.38 -7.54
CA PRO A 263 16.79 -5.37 -6.67
C PRO A 263 17.38 -3.95 -6.57
N PRO A 264 17.97 -3.57 -5.43
CA PRO A 264 18.71 -2.31 -5.32
C PRO A 264 19.94 -2.31 -6.22
N ALA A 265 20.58 -1.16 -6.37
CA ALA A 265 21.86 -1.05 -7.03
C ALA A 265 22.93 -1.92 -6.36
N ASP A 266 23.92 -2.39 -7.14
CA ASP A 266 25.04 -3.16 -6.60
C ASP A 266 25.72 -2.42 -5.43
N GLY A 267 25.92 -3.10 -4.31
CA GLY A 267 26.47 -2.52 -3.11
C GLY A 267 25.50 -1.64 -2.31
N SER A 268 24.20 -1.77 -2.54
CA SER A 268 23.16 -1.09 -1.77
C SER A 268 22.13 -2.08 -1.19
N ALA A 269 21.33 -1.62 -0.23
CA ALA A 269 20.20 -2.36 0.33
C ALA A 269 18.95 -1.48 0.46
N LEU A 270 17.76 -2.09 0.34
CA LEU A 270 16.49 -1.48 0.66
C LEU A 270 16.15 -1.74 2.14
N LEU A 271 16.41 -0.77 2.99
CA LEU A 271 16.34 -0.95 4.44
C LEU A 271 14.97 -1.37 4.96
N CYS A 272 13.88 -1.01 4.26
CA CYS A 272 12.52 -1.26 4.73
C CYS A 272 12.07 -2.72 4.62
N CYS A 273 12.78 -3.55 3.88
CA CYS A 273 12.46 -4.97 3.67
C CYS A 273 13.69 -5.86 3.85
N SER A 274 14.74 -5.37 4.50
CA SER A 274 15.97 -6.13 4.71
C SER A 274 16.28 -6.36 6.19
N ARG A 275 16.92 -7.50 6.45
CA ARG A 275 17.48 -7.90 7.75
C ARG A 275 18.95 -8.22 7.59
N PRO A 276 19.77 -8.03 8.61
CA PRO A 276 21.20 -8.35 8.53
C PRO A 276 21.39 -9.87 8.53
N ARG A 277 22.26 -10.36 7.64
CA ARG A 277 22.71 -11.75 7.65
C ARG A 277 23.98 -11.91 8.49
N ASP A 278 24.83 -10.90 8.50
CA ASP A 278 26.10 -10.81 9.20
C ASP A 278 26.34 -9.38 9.73
N ASP A 279 27.49 -9.12 10.33
CA ASP A 279 27.87 -7.77 10.75
C ASP A 279 27.84 -6.82 9.55
N LEU A 280 27.15 -5.68 9.71
CA LEU A 280 26.76 -4.80 8.64
C LEU A 280 27.24 -3.38 8.88
N ALA A 281 27.75 -2.71 7.85
CA ALA A 281 28.03 -1.29 7.88
C ALA A 281 27.25 -0.56 6.78
N LEU A 282 26.47 0.44 7.18
CA LEU A 282 25.59 1.26 6.34
C LEU A 282 26.12 2.69 6.25
N ASP A 283 26.02 3.31 5.08
CA ASP A 283 26.37 4.72 4.85
C ASP A 283 25.27 5.68 5.37
N LEU A 284 24.98 5.60 6.67
CA LEU A 284 23.97 6.38 7.41
C LEU A 284 24.53 7.06 8.65
#